data_0859ab90f03145dbe3225461a6449141
#
_entry.id   0859ab90f03145dbe3225461a6449141
#
_cell.length_a   1.000
_cell.length_b   1.000
_cell.length_c   1.000
_cell.angle_alpha   90.00
_cell.angle_beta   90.00
_cell.angle_gamma   90.00
#
_symmetry.space_group_name_H-M   'P 1'
#
loop_
_entity.id
_entity.type
_entity.pdbx_description
1 polymer ?
#
loop_
_entity_poly.entity_id
_entity_poly.type
_entity_poly.pdbx_seq_one_letter_code
_entity_poly.pdbx_strand_id
1 'polypeptide(L)'
;MIIKKSPEEIDKMARAGDVLVATLDLLEARIRPGVSTVELDTAAERFIRSRGATPTFKGYRGFPGSICASPNAMIVHGIPGPYRLKSGDVISIDVGVTLDGWVADAARTFPVEEVGKPAQNLLAGTERSLHAGVAECRPGNRMGDVSSAIQSAAEGAGLAVVRSLVGHGVGRSMHEDPQVPNYGKPGKGPLLEEGMVLAIEPMTTAGRPEVRMGGDGWAIFAQDGSPAAHFEFTVAITAEGPRVLTPWKRSAEAAPPPVEEVARAG
;
A
#
# COMPACT_ATOMS: atom_id res chain seq x y z
N MET A 1 16.28 -13.67 8.67
CA MET A 1 16.32 -14.80 7.67
C MET A 1 15.05 -14.74 6.85
N ILE A 2 15.15 -14.76 5.52
CA ILE A 2 13.97 -14.72 4.64
C ILE A 2 13.24 -16.06 4.72
N ILE A 3 11.94 -16.04 5.05
CA ILE A 3 11.10 -17.23 5.21
C ILE A 3 10.32 -17.43 3.91
N LYS A 4 10.54 -18.56 3.24
CA LYS A 4 9.79 -18.96 2.06
C LYS A 4 8.54 -19.74 2.48
N LYS A 5 7.42 -19.46 1.85
CA LYS A 5 6.12 -20.09 2.07
C LYS A 5 5.87 -21.18 1.01
N SER A 6 5.26 -22.28 1.43
CA SER A 6 4.78 -23.29 0.47
C SER A 6 3.56 -22.76 -0.30
N PRO A 7 3.20 -23.40 -1.44
CA PRO A 7 1.97 -23.04 -2.17
C PRO A 7 0.73 -23.04 -1.28
N GLU A 8 0.58 -24.01 -0.38
CA GLU A 8 -0.56 -24.13 0.54
C GLU A 8 -0.55 -23.01 1.58
N GLU A 9 0.62 -22.54 2.01
CA GLU A 9 0.76 -21.40 2.92
C GLU A 9 0.41 -20.09 2.22
N ILE A 10 0.82 -19.93 0.96
CA ILE A 10 0.44 -18.79 0.10
C ILE A 10 -1.08 -18.76 -0.10
N ASP A 11 -1.73 -19.92 -0.30
CA ASP A 11 -3.19 -20.00 -0.41
C ASP A 11 -3.90 -19.61 0.90
N LYS A 12 -3.30 -19.93 2.06
CA LYS A 12 -3.82 -19.44 3.36
C LYS A 12 -3.70 -17.92 3.48
N MET A 13 -2.58 -17.36 3.04
CA MET A 13 -2.39 -15.90 3.01
C MET A 13 -3.37 -15.23 2.03
N ALA A 14 -3.62 -15.83 0.87
CA ALA A 14 -4.61 -15.33 -0.08
C ALA A 14 -6.01 -15.23 0.54
N ARG A 15 -6.42 -16.20 1.38
CA ARG A 15 -7.71 -16.11 2.10
C ARG A 15 -7.77 -14.96 3.10
N ALA A 16 -6.66 -14.65 3.77
CA ALA A 16 -6.57 -13.44 4.60
C ALA A 16 -6.66 -12.19 3.72
N GLY A 17 -6.04 -12.22 2.54
CA GLY A 17 -6.12 -11.18 1.51
C GLY A 17 -7.55 -10.95 1.02
N ASP A 18 -8.35 -11.99 0.81
CA ASP A 18 -9.77 -11.86 0.41
C ASP A 18 -10.58 -11.07 1.45
N VAL A 19 -10.37 -11.35 2.75
CA VAL A 19 -11.03 -10.61 3.83
C VAL A 19 -10.57 -9.15 3.85
N LEU A 20 -9.27 -8.92 3.63
CA LEU A 20 -8.69 -7.59 3.60
C LEU A 20 -9.26 -6.76 2.44
N VAL A 21 -9.26 -7.30 1.22
CA VAL A 21 -9.79 -6.61 0.02
C VAL A 21 -11.28 -6.28 0.22
N ALA A 22 -12.07 -7.22 0.72
CA ALA A 22 -13.47 -6.97 1.05
C ALA A 22 -13.64 -5.89 2.12
N THR A 23 -12.66 -5.74 3.04
CA THR A 23 -12.64 -4.64 4.02
C THR A 23 -12.36 -3.31 3.33
N LEU A 24 -11.38 -3.23 2.44
CA LEU A 24 -11.10 -2.00 1.67
C LEU A 24 -12.30 -1.58 0.82
N ASP A 25 -12.96 -2.53 0.13
CA ASP A 25 -14.16 -2.26 -0.67
C ASP A 25 -15.31 -1.71 0.20
N LEU A 26 -15.50 -2.29 1.41
CA LEU A 26 -16.48 -1.80 2.38
C LEU A 26 -16.17 -0.35 2.81
N LEU A 27 -14.88 -0.03 3.02
CA LEU A 27 -14.46 1.30 3.45
C LEU A 27 -14.57 2.31 2.31
N GLU A 28 -14.19 1.94 1.08
CA GLU A 28 -14.38 2.77 -0.12
C GLU A 28 -15.82 3.25 -0.25
N ALA A 29 -16.80 2.34 -0.10
CA ALA A 29 -18.22 2.66 -0.15
C ALA A 29 -18.70 3.59 0.99
N ARG A 30 -17.90 3.78 2.04
CA ARG A 30 -18.20 4.65 3.19
C ARG A 30 -17.46 5.98 3.16
N ILE A 31 -16.41 6.11 2.36
CA ILE A 31 -15.62 7.33 2.23
C ILE A 31 -16.47 8.40 1.55
N ARG A 32 -16.85 9.41 2.34
CA ARG A 32 -17.59 10.59 1.89
C ARG A 32 -17.40 11.73 2.89
N PRO A 33 -17.67 12.99 2.52
CA PRO A 33 -17.60 14.11 3.44
C PRO A 33 -18.44 13.88 4.71
N GLY A 34 -17.87 14.30 5.85
CA GLY A 34 -18.49 14.19 7.16
C GLY A 34 -18.23 12.90 7.91
N VAL A 35 -17.82 11.81 7.25
CA VAL A 35 -17.42 10.56 7.92
C VAL A 35 -16.09 10.78 8.64
N SER A 36 -16.00 10.35 9.89
CA SER A 36 -14.75 10.41 10.66
C SER A 36 -13.90 9.15 10.44
N THR A 37 -12.59 9.30 10.64
CA THR A 37 -11.67 8.17 10.50
C THR A 37 -11.91 7.09 11.56
N VAL A 38 -12.41 7.43 12.76
CA VAL A 38 -12.80 6.45 13.78
C VAL A 38 -14.07 5.68 13.39
N GLU A 39 -15.00 6.28 12.64
CA GLU A 39 -16.15 5.56 12.09
C GLU A 39 -15.72 4.51 11.05
N LEU A 40 -14.71 4.82 10.23
CA LEU A 40 -14.11 3.86 9.28
C LEU A 40 -13.42 2.72 10.02
N ASP A 41 -12.61 3.02 11.04
CA ASP A 41 -11.94 2.02 11.89
C ASP A 41 -12.93 1.05 12.53
N THR A 42 -13.98 1.59 13.14
CA THR A 42 -15.04 0.79 13.77
C THR A 42 -15.73 -0.14 12.76
N ALA A 43 -15.97 0.35 11.55
CA ALA A 43 -16.58 -0.44 10.48
C ALA A 43 -15.64 -1.57 10.02
N ALA A 44 -14.35 -1.27 9.85
CA ALA A 44 -13.33 -2.23 9.48
C ALA A 44 -13.19 -3.33 10.53
N GLU A 45 -13.02 -2.97 11.81
CA GLU A 45 -12.89 -3.95 12.90
C GLU A 45 -14.08 -4.90 12.96
N ARG A 46 -15.29 -4.33 12.92
CA ARG A 46 -16.52 -5.13 12.95
C ARG A 46 -16.61 -6.10 11.78
N PHE A 47 -16.25 -5.64 10.59
CA PHE A 47 -16.29 -6.46 9.39
C PHE A 47 -15.24 -7.58 9.44
N ILE A 48 -13.98 -7.27 9.74
CA ILE A 48 -12.88 -8.25 9.84
C ILE A 48 -13.26 -9.34 10.84
N ARG A 49 -13.74 -8.97 12.04
CA ARG A 49 -14.14 -9.92 13.08
C ARG A 49 -15.34 -10.78 12.66
N SER A 50 -16.28 -10.22 11.90
CA SER A 50 -17.42 -10.99 11.38
C SER A 50 -17.02 -12.08 10.36
N ARG A 51 -15.80 -11.98 9.81
CA ARG A 51 -15.20 -12.96 8.90
C ARG A 51 -14.33 -14.00 9.61
N GLY A 52 -14.34 -14.02 10.93
CA GLY A 52 -13.50 -14.93 11.74
C GLY A 52 -12.01 -14.54 11.76
N ALA A 53 -11.68 -13.36 11.28
CA ALA A 53 -10.32 -12.81 11.24
C ALA A 53 -10.10 -11.79 12.35
N THR A 54 -8.86 -11.36 12.53
CA THR A 54 -8.49 -10.28 13.47
C THR A 54 -7.77 -9.15 12.75
N PRO A 55 -8.04 -7.87 13.11
CA PRO A 55 -7.25 -6.76 12.59
C PRO A 55 -5.83 -6.83 13.17
N THR A 56 -4.83 -6.95 12.29
CA THR A 56 -3.44 -7.20 12.69
C THR A 56 -2.83 -6.01 13.42
N PHE A 57 -3.21 -4.79 13.05
CA PHE A 57 -2.61 -3.57 13.61
C PHE A 57 -3.04 -3.30 15.04
N LYS A 58 -4.26 -3.71 15.44
CA LYS A 58 -4.79 -3.40 16.77
C LYS A 58 -3.99 -4.06 17.87
N GLY A 59 -3.28 -3.25 18.65
CA GLY A 59 -2.37 -3.70 19.71
C GLY A 59 -0.95 -4.02 19.22
N TYR A 60 -0.70 -4.05 17.90
CA TYR A 60 0.65 -4.28 17.37
C TYR A 60 1.58 -3.14 17.78
N ARG A 61 2.60 -3.47 18.59
CA ARG A 61 3.54 -2.48 19.19
C ARG A 61 2.82 -1.32 19.93
N GLY A 62 1.58 -1.53 20.36
CA GLY A 62 0.79 -0.52 21.05
C GLY A 62 -0.08 0.37 20.13
N PHE A 63 -0.15 0.10 18.81
CA PHE A 63 -1.03 0.84 17.94
C PHE A 63 -2.50 0.64 18.32
N PRO A 64 -3.31 1.72 18.49
CA PRO A 64 -4.65 1.59 19.08
C PRO A 64 -5.75 1.24 18.05
N GLY A 65 -5.53 1.51 16.76
CA GLY A 65 -6.52 1.32 15.69
C GLY A 65 -6.52 -0.07 15.07
N SER A 66 -7.58 -0.41 14.37
CA SER A 66 -7.70 -1.62 13.57
C SER A 66 -7.18 -1.42 12.15
N ILE A 67 -7.17 -0.15 11.69
CA ILE A 67 -6.62 0.32 10.42
C ILE A 67 -5.72 1.52 10.67
N CYS A 68 -4.83 1.86 9.71
CA CYS A 68 -4.28 3.20 9.63
C CYS A 68 -5.16 4.04 8.69
N ALA A 69 -5.45 5.28 9.09
CA ALA A 69 -6.27 6.21 8.32
C ALA A 69 -5.54 7.56 8.20
N SER A 70 -4.94 7.81 7.06
CA SER A 70 -3.96 8.87 6.86
C SER A 70 -4.44 9.89 5.82
N PRO A 71 -5.09 11.01 6.22
CA PRO A 71 -5.60 12.02 5.29
C PRO A 71 -4.51 12.98 4.81
N ASN A 72 -4.58 13.36 3.54
CA ASN A 72 -3.85 14.45 2.88
C ASN A 72 -2.32 14.34 3.00
N ALA A 73 -1.68 15.22 3.79
CA ALA A 73 -0.23 15.24 3.98
C ALA A 73 0.27 14.14 4.95
N MET A 74 -0.62 13.40 5.60
CA MET A 74 -0.27 12.24 6.40
C MET A 74 -0.02 11.06 5.46
N ILE A 75 1.21 10.55 5.48
CA ILE A 75 1.66 9.49 4.57
C ILE A 75 1.12 8.14 5.03
N VAL A 76 1.42 7.76 6.29
CA VAL A 76 1.07 6.48 6.90
C VAL A 76 0.86 6.59 8.40
N HIS A 77 0.39 5.50 9.01
CA HIS A 77 0.25 5.26 10.46
C HIS A 77 -0.68 6.26 11.15
N GLY A 78 -1.60 6.88 10.43
CA GLY A 78 -2.61 7.74 11.04
C GLY A 78 -3.49 6.97 12.00
N ILE A 79 -3.51 7.38 13.29
CA ILE A 79 -4.42 6.82 14.28
C ILE A 79 -5.85 7.28 13.95
N PRO A 80 -6.81 6.36 13.75
CA PRO A 80 -8.20 6.73 13.55
C PRO A 80 -8.75 7.58 14.70
N GLY A 81 -9.40 8.69 14.37
CA GLY A 81 -9.85 9.68 15.35
C GLY A 81 -11.02 10.53 14.85
N PRO A 82 -11.22 11.72 15.46
CA PRO A 82 -12.36 12.60 15.17
C PRO A 82 -12.24 13.38 13.85
N TYR A 83 -11.13 13.25 13.10
CA TYR A 83 -10.99 13.94 11.81
C TYR A 83 -12.12 13.50 10.87
N ARG A 84 -12.90 14.47 10.41
CA ARG A 84 -13.99 14.27 9.45
C ARG A 84 -13.51 14.59 8.05
N LEU A 85 -13.68 13.64 7.14
CA LEU A 85 -13.35 13.80 5.73
C LEU A 85 -14.10 14.96 5.12
N LYS A 86 -13.46 15.65 4.18
CA LYS A 86 -13.99 16.78 3.43
C LYS A 86 -13.91 16.49 1.94
N SER A 87 -14.81 17.08 1.16
CA SER A 87 -14.70 17.06 -0.30
C SER A 87 -13.33 17.62 -0.74
N GLY A 88 -12.66 16.92 -1.63
CA GLY A 88 -11.32 17.25 -2.10
C GLY A 88 -10.16 16.65 -1.28
N ASP A 89 -10.43 16.01 -0.14
CA ASP A 89 -9.41 15.25 0.59
C ASP A 89 -8.97 14.02 -0.23
N VAL A 90 -7.75 13.55 0.05
CA VAL A 90 -7.32 12.17 -0.24
C VAL A 90 -7.08 11.46 1.09
N ILE A 91 -7.39 10.18 1.17
CA ILE A 91 -7.17 9.40 2.39
C ILE A 91 -6.55 8.05 2.07
N SER A 92 -5.37 7.77 2.63
CA SER A 92 -4.76 6.45 2.61
C SER A 92 -5.35 5.60 3.73
N ILE A 93 -5.94 4.48 3.36
CA ILE A 93 -6.41 3.45 4.29
C ILE A 93 -5.49 2.25 4.12
N ASP A 94 -4.91 1.83 5.23
CA ASP A 94 -4.01 0.69 5.31
C ASP A 94 -4.59 -0.32 6.31
N VAL A 95 -4.63 -1.59 5.90
CA VAL A 95 -5.34 -2.67 6.59
C VAL A 95 -4.49 -3.92 6.65
N GLY A 96 -4.18 -4.37 7.86
CA GLY A 96 -3.63 -5.69 8.11
C GLY A 96 -4.69 -6.67 8.61
N VAL A 97 -4.77 -7.85 8.03
CA VAL A 97 -5.70 -8.92 8.44
C VAL A 97 -4.94 -10.20 8.79
N THR A 98 -5.24 -10.76 9.96
CA THR A 98 -4.76 -12.09 10.35
C THR A 98 -5.91 -13.08 10.32
N LEU A 99 -5.78 -14.14 9.51
CA LEU A 99 -6.71 -15.27 9.43
C LEU A 99 -5.95 -16.58 9.59
N ASP A 100 -6.38 -17.45 10.51
CA ASP A 100 -5.73 -18.74 10.81
C ASP A 100 -4.21 -18.62 11.06
N GLY A 101 -3.78 -17.48 11.67
CA GLY A 101 -2.40 -17.19 11.98
C GLY A 101 -1.53 -16.78 10.76
N TRP A 102 -2.15 -16.43 9.63
CA TRP A 102 -1.50 -15.87 8.44
C TRP A 102 -1.92 -14.43 8.22
N VAL A 103 -0.96 -13.59 7.89
CA VAL A 103 -1.15 -12.15 7.70
C VAL A 103 -1.22 -11.81 6.22
N ALA A 104 -2.14 -10.93 5.87
CA ALA A 104 -2.13 -10.15 4.64
C ALA A 104 -2.13 -8.66 4.99
N ASP A 105 -1.50 -7.85 4.14
CA ASP A 105 -1.34 -6.41 4.28
C ASP A 105 -1.63 -5.71 2.97
N ALA A 106 -2.35 -4.60 3.00
CA ALA A 106 -2.56 -3.77 1.82
C ALA A 106 -3.06 -2.38 2.17
N ALA A 107 -2.63 -1.40 1.38
CA ALA A 107 -3.09 -0.02 1.49
C ALA A 107 -3.61 0.50 0.16
N ARG A 108 -4.59 1.39 0.24
CA ARG A 108 -5.12 2.12 -0.90
C ARG A 108 -5.45 3.56 -0.51
N THR A 109 -5.10 4.50 -1.38
CA THR A 109 -5.47 5.91 -1.22
C THR A 109 -6.70 6.22 -2.06
N PHE A 110 -7.71 6.79 -1.41
CA PHE A 110 -9.00 7.11 -2.00
C PHE A 110 -9.19 8.63 -2.10
N PRO A 111 -9.78 9.13 -3.20
CA PRO A 111 -10.28 10.49 -3.24
C PRO A 111 -11.59 10.59 -2.45
N VAL A 112 -11.83 11.73 -1.81
CA VAL A 112 -13.12 12.06 -1.18
C VAL A 112 -13.89 12.97 -2.14
N GLU A 113 -14.83 12.42 -2.89
CA GLU A 113 -15.51 13.05 -4.03
C GLU A 113 -14.52 13.50 -5.12
N GLU A 114 -14.79 14.63 -5.77
CA GLU A 114 -13.91 15.17 -6.79
C GLU A 114 -12.64 15.76 -6.17
N VAL A 115 -11.49 15.38 -6.71
CA VAL A 115 -10.18 15.93 -6.35
C VAL A 115 -9.55 16.64 -7.54
N GLY A 116 -8.75 17.65 -7.26
CA GLY A 116 -8.06 18.41 -8.29
C GLY A 116 -7.01 17.57 -9.05
N LYS A 117 -6.62 18.07 -10.24
CA LYS A 117 -5.65 17.41 -11.12
C LYS A 117 -4.34 16.97 -10.44
N PRO A 118 -3.73 17.76 -9.53
CA PRO A 118 -2.54 17.33 -8.80
C PRO A 118 -2.76 16.07 -7.95
N ALA A 119 -3.91 15.98 -7.25
CA ALA A 119 -4.26 14.81 -6.46
C ALA A 119 -4.56 13.59 -7.36
N GLN A 120 -5.26 13.79 -8.49
CA GLN A 120 -5.47 12.72 -9.47
C GLN A 120 -4.13 12.17 -9.99
N ASN A 121 -3.16 13.06 -10.30
CA ASN A 121 -1.82 12.64 -10.73
C ASN A 121 -1.08 11.88 -9.63
N LEU A 122 -1.16 12.34 -8.37
CA LEU A 122 -0.58 11.66 -7.22
C LEU A 122 -1.12 10.24 -7.08
N LEU A 123 -2.44 10.06 -7.06
CA LEU A 123 -3.07 8.75 -6.94
C LEU A 123 -2.66 7.82 -8.10
N ALA A 124 -2.85 8.27 -9.33
CA ALA A 124 -2.54 7.46 -10.50
C ALA A 124 -1.04 7.16 -10.64
N GLY A 125 -0.16 8.11 -10.28
CA GLY A 125 1.29 7.94 -10.32
C GLY A 125 1.79 6.93 -9.29
N THR A 126 1.26 7.00 -8.07
CA THR A 126 1.62 6.06 -6.99
C THR A 126 1.11 4.65 -7.29
N GLU A 127 -0.12 4.51 -7.76
CA GLU A 127 -0.67 3.20 -8.16
C GLU A 127 0.12 2.59 -9.32
N ARG A 128 0.49 3.38 -10.34
CA ARG A 128 1.38 2.89 -11.42
C ARG A 128 2.73 2.43 -10.89
N SER A 129 3.32 3.13 -9.91
CA SER A 129 4.60 2.73 -9.32
C SER A 129 4.49 1.39 -8.57
N LEU A 130 3.39 1.14 -7.88
CA LEU A 130 3.10 -0.16 -7.28
C LEU A 130 3.09 -1.27 -8.33
N HIS A 131 2.32 -1.09 -9.41
CA HIS A 131 2.25 -2.09 -10.48
C HIS A 131 3.59 -2.31 -11.18
N ALA A 132 4.40 -1.25 -11.36
CA ALA A 132 5.74 -1.38 -11.91
C ALA A 132 6.65 -2.23 -11.02
N GLY A 133 6.62 -2.01 -9.70
CA GLY A 133 7.37 -2.84 -8.74
C GLY A 133 6.90 -4.29 -8.72
N VAL A 134 5.59 -4.52 -8.71
CA VAL A 134 5.00 -5.86 -8.73
C VAL A 134 5.42 -6.65 -9.97
N ALA A 135 5.51 -6.01 -11.13
CA ALA A 135 5.93 -6.68 -12.36
C ALA A 135 7.34 -7.25 -12.29
N GLU A 136 8.21 -6.67 -11.46
CA GLU A 136 9.58 -7.13 -11.21
C GLU A 136 9.68 -8.20 -10.11
N CYS A 137 8.61 -8.53 -9.39
CA CYS A 137 8.59 -9.58 -8.36
C CYS A 137 8.62 -10.98 -9.00
N ARG A 138 9.75 -11.31 -9.65
CA ARG A 138 9.95 -12.56 -10.38
C ARG A 138 11.17 -13.32 -9.87
N PRO A 139 11.16 -14.66 -9.87
CA PRO A 139 12.35 -15.44 -9.55
C PRO A 139 13.52 -15.04 -10.45
N GLY A 140 14.70 -14.88 -9.84
CA GLY A 140 15.91 -14.45 -10.54
C GLY A 140 16.18 -12.95 -10.61
N ASN A 141 15.16 -12.11 -10.45
CA ASN A 141 15.35 -10.68 -10.24
C ASN A 141 15.90 -10.42 -8.82
N ARG A 142 16.31 -9.20 -8.57
CA ARG A 142 16.77 -8.77 -7.25
C ARG A 142 15.86 -7.69 -6.68
N MET A 143 15.91 -7.50 -5.38
CA MET A 143 15.13 -6.48 -4.70
C MET A 143 15.33 -5.07 -5.30
N GLY A 144 16.55 -4.76 -5.75
CA GLY A 144 16.85 -3.49 -6.40
C GLY A 144 16.15 -3.29 -7.75
N ASP A 145 15.74 -4.36 -8.42
CA ASP A 145 14.97 -4.26 -9.67
C ASP A 145 13.55 -3.78 -9.35
N VAL A 146 12.90 -4.34 -8.32
CA VAL A 146 11.61 -3.89 -7.78
C VAL A 146 11.68 -2.44 -7.34
N SER A 147 12.67 -2.11 -6.50
CA SER A 147 12.87 -0.75 -5.95
C SER A 147 13.09 0.30 -7.04
N SER A 148 13.88 -0.04 -8.06
CA SER A 148 14.17 0.86 -9.19
C SER A 148 12.96 1.07 -10.08
N ALA A 149 12.15 0.03 -10.31
CA ALA A 149 10.93 0.13 -11.10
C ALA A 149 9.89 1.04 -10.40
N ILE A 150 9.71 0.88 -9.08
CA ILE A 150 8.87 1.76 -8.26
C ILE A 150 9.34 3.23 -8.40
N GLN A 151 10.63 3.47 -8.14
CA GLN A 151 11.21 4.80 -8.17
C GLN A 151 11.04 5.45 -9.54
N SER A 152 11.41 4.75 -10.62
CA SER A 152 11.34 5.28 -11.98
C SER A 152 9.91 5.65 -12.39
N ALA A 153 8.93 4.83 -12.01
CA ALA A 153 7.53 5.10 -12.33
C ALA A 153 6.96 6.29 -11.54
N ALA A 154 7.31 6.41 -10.25
CA ALA A 154 6.87 7.52 -9.40
C ALA A 154 7.53 8.85 -9.82
N GLU A 155 8.86 8.86 -9.99
CA GLU A 155 9.62 10.06 -10.40
C GLU A 155 9.25 10.48 -11.84
N GLY A 156 9.00 9.52 -12.74
CA GLY A 156 8.48 9.78 -14.09
C GLY A 156 7.08 10.41 -14.11
N ALA A 157 6.30 10.26 -13.03
CA ALA A 157 5.04 10.95 -12.83
C ALA A 157 5.21 12.32 -12.13
N GLY A 158 6.44 12.74 -11.84
CA GLY A 158 6.74 13.99 -11.11
C GLY A 158 6.48 13.90 -9.60
N LEU A 159 6.47 12.68 -9.04
CA LEU A 159 6.25 12.45 -7.61
C LEU A 159 7.57 12.18 -6.89
N ALA A 160 7.64 12.55 -5.63
CA ALA A 160 8.78 12.23 -4.79
C ALA A 160 8.54 10.92 -4.03
N VAL A 161 9.51 10.00 -4.07
CA VAL A 161 9.46 8.73 -3.33
C VAL A 161 9.91 8.94 -1.90
N VAL A 162 9.09 8.54 -0.93
CA VAL A 162 9.47 8.51 0.48
C VAL A 162 10.55 7.47 0.70
N ARG A 163 11.69 7.88 1.32
CA ARG A 163 12.88 7.04 1.44
C ARG A 163 13.07 6.45 2.84
N SER A 164 12.45 7.01 3.84
CA SER A 164 12.60 6.61 5.25
C SER A 164 11.69 5.44 5.65
N LEU A 165 10.76 5.07 4.79
CA LEU A 165 9.83 3.97 4.97
C LEU A 165 10.02 2.96 3.83
N VAL A 166 9.83 1.68 4.15
CA VAL A 166 10.11 0.58 3.23
C VAL A 166 9.09 -0.53 3.41
N GLY A 167 8.80 -1.25 2.35
CA GLY A 167 8.06 -2.49 2.41
C GLY A 167 8.84 -3.62 3.09
N HIS A 168 8.22 -4.76 3.23
CA HIS A 168 8.77 -5.84 4.05
C HIS A 168 8.29 -7.23 3.58
N GLY A 169 8.94 -8.28 4.06
CA GLY A 169 8.38 -9.61 4.03
C GLY A 169 7.16 -9.70 4.94
N VAL A 170 6.22 -10.57 4.60
CA VAL A 170 5.02 -10.83 5.41
C VAL A 170 4.68 -12.33 5.41
N GLY A 171 4.07 -12.81 6.50
CA GLY A 171 3.73 -14.23 6.61
C GLY A 171 2.99 -14.57 7.90
N ARG A 172 3.67 -15.21 8.85
CA ARG A 172 3.17 -15.43 10.20
C ARG A 172 3.27 -14.18 11.06
N SER A 173 4.23 -13.32 10.72
CA SER A 173 4.40 -12.02 11.36
C SER A 173 4.06 -10.92 10.37
N MET A 174 3.62 -9.77 10.91
CA MET A 174 3.34 -8.57 10.15
C MET A 174 4.57 -8.10 9.37
N HIS A 175 5.72 -8.04 10.03
CA HIS A 175 6.98 -7.65 9.45
C HIS A 175 7.97 -8.81 9.52
N GLU A 176 8.40 -9.29 8.36
CA GLU A 176 9.44 -10.29 8.17
C GLU A 176 10.55 -9.71 7.26
N ASP A 177 11.70 -10.41 7.17
CA ASP A 177 12.69 -10.13 6.15
C ASP A 177 12.16 -10.52 4.74
N PRO A 178 12.64 -9.88 3.69
CA PRO A 178 13.55 -8.75 3.63
C PRO A 178 12.84 -7.40 3.68
N GLN A 179 13.62 -6.31 3.87
CA GLN A 179 13.13 -4.97 3.57
C GLN A 179 12.96 -4.79 2.06
N VAL A 180 11.95 -4.01 1.66
CA VAL A 180 11.59 -3.69 0.27
C VAL A 180 11.63 -2.16 0.08
N PRO A 181 12.80 -1.55 -0.15
CA PRO A 181 12.88 -0.12 -0.36
C PRO A 181 12.14 0.31 -1.64
N ASN A 182 11.51 1.49 -1.60
CA ASN A 182 10.82 2.08 -2.75
C ASN A 182 11.76 2.83 -3.71
N TYR A 183 13.06 2.74 -3.50
CA TYR A 183 14.12 3.32 -4.33
C TYR A 183 15.35 2.41 -4.31
N GLY A 184 16.11 2.40 -5.40
CA GLY A 184 17.30 1.56 -5.46
C GLY A 184 17.97 1.51 -6.83
N LYS A 185 18.92 0.59 -6.94
CA LYS A 185 19.66 0.35 -8.19
C LYS A 185 19.35 -1.04 -8.73
N PRO A 186 19.07 -1.19 -10.02
CA PRO A 186 18.86 -2.51 -10.64
C PRO A 186 20.01 -3.48 -10.36
N GLY A 187 19.70 -4.75 -10.23
CA GLY A 187 20.65 -5.82 -10.02
C GLY A 187 21.32 -5.82 -8.62
N LYS A 188 20.79 -5.09 -7.64
CA LYS A 188 21.29 -5.04 -6.26
C LYS A 188 20.31 -5.65 -5.26
N GLY A 189 20.82 -5.92 -4.06
CA GLY A 189 20.03 -6.48 -2.96
C GLY A 189 19.79 -7.99 -3.06
N PRO A 190 18.94 -8.53 -2.18
CA PRO A 190 18.61 -9.96 -2.14
C PRO A 190 18.07 -10.46 -3.47
N LEU A 191 18.40 -11.71 -3.81
CA LEU A 191 17.79 -12.42 -4.92
C LEU A 191 16.33 -12.73 -4.57
N LEU A 192 15.44 -12.54 -5.52
CA LEU A 192 14.04 -12.92 -5.38
C LEU A 192 13.89 -14.40 -5.74
N GLU A 193 13.28 -15.14 -4.83
CA GLU A 193 13.13 -16.58 -4.96
C GLU A 193 11.67 -16.97 -4.76
N GLU A 194 11.27 -18.06 -5.40
CA GLU A 194 9.96 -18.65 -5.22
C GLU A 194 9.65 -18.92 -3.74
N GLY A 195 8.41 -18.65 -3.33
CA GLY A 195 7.93 -18.77 -1.96
C GLY A 195 8.14 -17.51 -1.10
N MET A 196 8.88 -16.50 -1.56
CA MET A 196 8.89 -15.20 -0.87
C MET A 196 7.52 -14.54 -0.98
N VAL A 197 7.08 -13.91 0.12
CA VAL A 197 5.86 -13.08 0.13
C VAL A 197 6.22 -11.72 0.71
N LEU A 198 5.90 -10.67 -0.04
CA LEU A 198 6.37 -9.31 0.19
C LEU A 198 5.20 -8.32 0.22
N ALA A 199 5.25 -7.36 1.11
CA ALA A 199 4.50 -6.13 1.05
C ALA A 199 5.23 -5.16 0.11
N ILE A 200 4.65 -4.85 -1.03
CA ILE A 200 5.15 -3.87 -2.00
C ILE A 200 4.32 -2.62 -1.83
N GLU A 201 4.90 -1.56 -1.25
CA GLU A 201 4.15 -0.43 -0.70
C GLU A 201 4.78 0.93 -1.03
N PRO A 202 4.75 1.39 -2.29
CA PRO A 202 5.18 2.72 -2.60
C PRO A 202 4.40 3.79 -1.84
N MET A 203 5.14 4.65 -1.17
CA MET A 203 4.66 5.88 -0.56
C MET A 203 5.28 7.05 -1.31
N THR A 204 4.44 7.95 -1.82
CA THR A 204 4.89 9.12 -2.56
C THR A 204 4.26 10.41 -2.04
N THR A 205 4.90 11.52 -2.34
CA THR A 205 4.37 12.86 -2.07
C THR A 205 4.31 13.68 -3.36
N ALA A 206 3.37 14.63 -3.42
CA ALA A 206 3.30 15.58 -4.53
C ALA A 206 4.36 16.70 -4.42
N GLY A 207 5.14 16.72 -3.36
CA GLY A 207 6.18 17.70 -3.08
C GLY A 207 7.55 17.07 -2.88
N ARG A 208 8.09 17.17 -1.67
CA ARG A 208 9.43 16.70 -1.31
C ARG A 208 9.40 15.36 -0.57
N PRO A 209 10.48 14.55 -0.63
CA PRO A 209 10.52 13.21 -0.02
C PRO A 209 10.75 13.21 1.50
N GLU A 210 11.08 14.36 2.10
CA GLU A 210 11.37 14.46 3.53
C GLU A 210 10.09 14.29 4.35
N VAL A 211 10.23 13.60 5.48
CA VAL A 211 9.11 13.30 6.37
C VAL A 211 9.31 13.85 7.77
N ARG A 212 8.24 14.00 8.53
CA ARG A 212 8.27 14.30 9.95
C ARG A 212 7.31 13.40 10.71
N MET A 213 7.67 13.04 11.93
CA MET A 213 6.79 12.32 12.84
C MET A 213 5.78 13.27 13.49
N GLY A 214 4.56 12.80 13.67
CA GLY A 214 3.52 13.47 14.42
C GLY A 214 3.75 13.45 15.93
N GLY A 215 3.03 14.31 16.65
CA GLY A 215 3.13 14.37 18.12
C GLY A 215 2.52 13.17 18.86
N ASP A 216 1.79 12.30 18.15
CA ASP A 216 1.24 11.04 18.65
C ASP A 216 2.26 9.88 18.66
N GLY A 217 3.45 10.10 18.09
CA GLY A 217 4.51 9.10 17.99
C GLY A 217 4.27 8.02 16.94
N TRP A 218 3.20 8.13 16.11
CA TRP A 218 2.83 7.17 15.07
C TRP A 218 2.76 7.79 13.69
N ALA A 219 1.90 8.78 13.52
CA ALA A 219 1.62 9.37 12.22
C ALA A 219 2.87 9.98 11.59
N ILE A 220 3.12 9.63 10.32
CA ILE A 220 4.22 10.19 9.52
C ILE A 220 3.61 11.13 8.48
N PHE A 221 4.15 12.32 8.39
CA PHE A 221 3.69 13.37 7.48
C PHE A 221 4.75 13.76 6.46
N ALA A 222 4.32 14.21 5.29
CA ALA A 222 5.17 14.99 4.40
C ALA A 222 5.65 16.26 5.13
N GLN A 223 6.96 16.51 5.15
CA GLN A 223 7.52 17.62 5.92
C GLN A 223 7.08 18.99 5.39
N ASP A 224 6.90 19.10 4.08
CA ASP A 224 6.46 20.32 3.39
C ASP A 224 4.92 20.51 3.39
N GLY A 225 4.18 19.54 3.95
CA GLY A 225 2.71 19.57 3.99
C GLY A 225 2.04 19.19 2.66
N SER A 226 2.79 18.75 1.65
CA SER A 226 2.21 18.29 0.38
C SER A 226 1.36 17.04 0.56
N PRO A 227 0.32 16.83 -0.26
CA PRO A 227 -0.44 15.58 -0.26
C PRO A 227 0.43 14.37 -0.54
N ALA A 228 0.09 13.25 0.10
CA ALA A 228 0.77 11.96 -0.03
C ALA A 228 -0.21 10.86 -0.44
N ALA A 229 0.33 9.80 -1.02
CA ALA A 229 -0.42 8.59 -1.32
C ALA A 229 0.40 7.35 -0.95
N HIS A 230 -0.32 6.33 -0.51
CA HIS A 230 0.18 5.01 -0.17
C HIS A 230 -0.69 3.96 -0.87
N PHE A 231 -0.07 3.13 -1.69
CA PHE A 231 -0.70 1.97 -2.31
C PHE A 231 0.15 0.75 -2.03
N GLU A 232 -0.49 -0.38 -1.73
CA GLU A 232 0.23 -1.57 -1.32
C GLU A 232 -0.48 -2.85 -1.73
N PHE A 233 0.32 -3.85 -2.09
CA PHE A 233 -0.12 -5.23 -2.24
C PHE A 233 0.76 -6.19 -1.43
N THR A 234 0.14 -7.22 -0.85
CA THR A 234 0.83 -8.47 -0.53
C THR A 234 1.03 -9.28 -1.81
N VAL A 235 2.28 -9.60 -2.15
CA VAL A 235 2.68 -10.26 -3.40
C VAL A 235 3.50 -11.50 -3.09
N ALA A 236 3.05 -12.66 -3.57
CA ALA A 236 3.85 -13.88 -3.55
C ALA A 236 4.66 -14.01 -4.84
N ILE A 237 5.92 -14.43 -4.72
CA ILE A 237 6.78 -14.78 -5.85
C ILE A 237 6.57 -16.26 -6.15
N THR A 238 6.00 -16.57 -7.30
CA THR A 238 5.77 -17.95 -7.78
C THR A 238 6.63 -18.27 -8.98
N ALA A 239 6.69 -19.53 -9.38
CA ALA A 239 7.43 -19.96 -10.58
C ALA A 239 6.91 -19.25 -11.85
N GLU A 240 5.61 -18.94 -11.92
CA GLU A 240 4.96 -18.24 -13.04
C GLU A 240 5.14 -16.71 -12.97
N GLY A 241 5.67 -16.17 -11.87
CA GLY A 241 5.86 -14.76 -11.60
C GLY A 241 5.08 -14.26 -10.39
N PRO A 242 4.78 -12.94 -10.30
CA PRO A 242 4.11 -12.37 -9.15
C PRO A 242 2.64 -12.81 -9.07
N ARG A 243 2.23 -13.30 -7.90
CA ARG A 243 0.83 -13.51 -7.54
C ARG A 243 0.42 -12.49 -6.49
N VAL A 244 -0.43 -11.55 -6.86
CA VAL A 244 -1.01 -10.58 -5.92
C VAL A 244 -2.05 -11.29 -5.06
N LEU A 245 -1.87 -11.26 -3.73
CA LEU A 245 -2.76 -11.90 -2.77
C LEU A 245 -3.85 -10.96 -2.24
N THR A 246 -3.70 -9.66 -2.48
CA THR A 246 -4.66 -8.60 -2.08
C THR A 246 -5.11 -7.77 -3.29
N PRO A 247 -5.61 -8.37 -4.41
CA PRO A 247 -5.94 -7.63 -5.60
C PRO A 247 -7.26 -6.89 -5.41
N TRP A 248 -7.28 -5.55 -5.56
CA TRP A 248 -8.56 -4.83 -5.68
C TRP A 248 -9.03 -4.76 -7.13
N LYS A 249 -10.32 -4.74 -7.33
CA LYS A 249 -10.92 -4.53 -8.66
C LYS A 249 -10.79 -3.05 -9.01
N ARG A 250 -10.18 -2.75 -10.16
CA ARG A 250 -10.29 -1.40 -10.73
C ARG A 250 -11.75 -1.13 -11.04
N SER A 251 -12.28 0.03 -10.63
CA SER A 251 -13.51 0.53 -11.22
C SER A 251 -13.27 0.66 -12.74
N ALA A 252 -14.18 0.16 -13.56
CA ALA A 252 -14.04 0.07 -15.02
C ALA A 252 -13.78 1.42 -15.71
N GLU A 253 -13.91 2.55 -15.00
CA GLU A 253 -13.74 3.91 -15.50
C GLU A 253 -12.33 4.50 -15.24
N ALA A 254 -11.45 3.83 -14.52
CA ALA A 254 -10.13 4.34 -14.13
C ALA A 254 -8.94 3.71 -14.89
N ALA A 255 -9.16 3.15 -16.07
CA ALA A 255 -8.06 2.73 -16.93
C ALA A 255 -7.30 3.99 -17.40
N PRO A 256 -5.98 4.13 -17.15
CA PRO A 256 -5.22 5.23 -17.71
C PRO A 256 -5.28 5.16 -19.24
N PRO A 257 -5.34 6.30 -19.95
CA PRO A 257 -5.27 6.30 -21.41
C PRO A 257 -3.97 5.60 -21.84
N PRO A 258 -3.98 4.89 -22.99
CA PRO A 258 -2.78 4.28 -23.54
C PRO A 258 -1.72 5.36 -23.72
N VAL A 259 -0.48 5.04 -23.35
CA VAL A 259 0.67 5.92 -23.61
C VAL A 259 0.77 6.06 -25.12
N GLU A 260 0.46 7.23 -25.67
CA GLU A 260 0.79 7.54 -27.06
C GLU A 260 2.31 7.46 -27.17
N GLU A 261 2.79 6.52 -27.98
CA GLU A 261 4.18 6.50 -28.44
C GLU A 261 4.46 7.86 -29.08
N VAL A 262 5.28 8.67 -28.41
CA VAL A 262 5.85 9.86 -29.05
C VAL A 262 6.74 9.34 -30.17
N ALA A 263 6.19 9.32 -31.40
CA ALA A 263 6.92 9.02 -32.62
C ALA A 263 8.15 9.93 -32.62
N ARG A 264 9.33 9.34 -32.60
CA ARG A 264 10.58 10.03 -32.87
C ARG A 264 10.50 10.56 -34.30
N ALA A 265 10.17 11.84 -34.39
CA ALA A 265 10.42 12.57 -35.63
C ALA A 265 11.93 12.70 -35.80
N GLY A 266 12.44 12.24 -36.94
CA GLY A 266 13.82 12.21 -37.35
C GLY A 266 14.45 13.60 -37.59
#